data_004987eb1dd7b6538da8c72f1278f6ce
#
_entry.id   004987eb1dd7b6538da8c72f1278f6ce
#
_cell.length_a   1.000
_cell.length_b   1.000
_cell.length_c   1.000
_cell.angle_alpha   90.00
_cell.angle_beta   90.00
_cell.angle_gamma   90.00
#
_symmetry.space_group_name_H-M   'P 1'
#
loop_
_entity.id
_entity.type
_entity.pdbx_description
1 polymer ?
#
loop_
_entity_poly.entity_id
_entity_poly.type
_entity_poly.pdbx_seq_one_letter_code
_entity_poly.pdbx_strand_id
1 'polypeptide(L)'
;MALRFALAFPLGVTIGKWTRVFAERQPGVELVVTPSADPLAALAAGEADMVFARDARADDARHLIPLYTEDVVVVMHHEHLLTLEEKLHLADLEGEPRLTAEPSDALMRSVAAGDGIALLPASVAKALRRKDVTAMRLEDGPTSQVGLTWSREGQHPLVDEFIGIVRGRTANSSRNPEVAATQSAQAAQSAKAAQSAKSAKAAKGPKTGKSGRPAQGKRPRPKR
;
A
#
# COMPACT_ATOMS: atom_id res chain seq x y z
N MET A 1 17.99 -21.22 -9.33
CA MET A 1 18.09 -19.75 -9.43
C MET A 1 17.06 -19.17 -8.48
N ALA A 2 17.41 -18.14 -7.71
CA ALA A 2 16.44 -17.43 -6.89
C ALA A 2 15.41 -16.74 -7.80
N LEU A 3 14.13 -16.75 -7.39
CA LEU A 3 13.09 -16.00 -8.08
C LEU A 3 13.39 -14.51 -7.92
N ARG A 4 13.40 -13.75 -9.01
CA ARG A 4 13.64 -12.29 -9.00
C ARG A 4 12.32 -11.55 -9.17
N PHE A 5 12.10 -10.50 -8.38
CA PHE A 5 10.96 -9.59 -8.52
C PHE A 5 11.45 -8.15 -8.60
N ALA A 6 11.14 -7.47 -9.69
CA ALA A 6 11.66 -6.14 -10.01
C ALA A 6 10.57 -5.06 -9.87
N LEU A 7 10.89 -4.01 -9.11
CA LEU A 7 10.05 -2.84 -8.91
C LEU A 7 10.75 -1.59 -9.44
N ALA A 8 10.02 -0.71 -10.14
CA ALA A 8 10.51 0.63 -10.44
C ALA A 8 9.56 1.69 -9.86
N PHE A 9 10.12 2.86 -9.54
CA PHE A 9 9.35 3.95 -8.92
C PHE A 9 9.93 5.32 -9.28
N PRO A 10 9.07 6.36 -9.42
CA PRO A 10 9.51 7.70 -9.78
C PRO A 10 10.02 8.47 -8.57
N LEU A 11 10.75 9.54 -8.82
CA LEU A 11 11.25 10.47 -7.81
C LEU A 11 10.13 10.94 -6.88
N GLY A 12 10.41 11.02 -5.58
CA GLY A 12 9.47 11.47 -4.54
C GLY A 12 8.56 10.36 -3.99
N VAL A 13 8.36 9.24 -4.69
CA VAL A 13 7.57 8.12 -4.18
C VAL A 13 8.39 7.31 -3.18
N THR A 14 7.85 7.08 -1.98
CA THR A 14 8.51 6.32 -0.91
C THR A 14 7.90 4.93 -0.78
N ILE A 15 8.64 3.90 -1.10
CA ILE A 15 8.18 2.51 -1.13
C ILE A 15 8.79 1.62 -0.05
N GLY A 16 9.72 2.14 0.76
CA GLY A 16 10.52 1.37 1.72
C GLY A 16 9.72 0.54 2.73
N LYS A 17 8.53 1.03 3.15
CA LYS A 17 7.66 0.26 4.05
C LYS A 17 7.15 -1.03 3.42
N TRP A 18 6.81 -1.02 2.13
CA TRP A 18 6.27 -2.17 1.41
C TRP A 18 7.36 -3.15 1.01
N THR A 19 8.50 -2.63 0.53
CA THR A 19 9.66 -3.47 0.15
C THR A 19 10.25 -4.20 1.34
N ARG A 20 10.30 -3.57 2.54
CA ARG A 20 10.70 -4.24 3.77
C ARG A 20 9.77 -5.39 4.13
N VAL A 21 8.46 -5.16 4.16
CA VAL A 21 7.48 -6.21 4.47
C VAL A 21 7.52 -7.34 3.44
N PHE A 22 7.74 -7.01 2.16
CA PHE A 22 7.88 -8.01 1.11
C PHE A 22 9.12 -8.90 1.34
N ALA A 23 10.28 -8.29 1.62
CA ALA A 23 11.52 -9.03 1.89
C ALA A 23 11.40 -9.93 3.14
N GLU A 24 10.69 -9.47 4.18
CA GLU A 24 10.41 -10.28 5.37
C GLU A 24 9.52 -11.50 5.06
N ARG A 25 8.55 -11.37 4.14
CA ARG A 25 7.63 -12.45 3.77
C ARG A 25 8.20 -13.40 2.71
N GLN A 26 9.10 -12.92 1.88
CA GLN A 26 9.66 -13.63 0.73
C GLN A 26 11.19 -13.67 0.78
N PRO A 27 11.79 -14.26 1.83
CA PRO A 27 13.26 -14.23 2.04
C PRO A 27 14.05 -14.98 0.95
N GLY A 28 13.38 -15.84 0.16
CA GLY A 28 13.99 -16.58 -0.96
C GLY A 28 13.90 -15.86 -2.32
N VAL A 29 13.33 -14.63 -2.34
CA VAL A 29 13.15 -13.84 -3.56
C VAL A 29 14.17 -12.71 -3.61
N GLU A 30 14.84 -12.56 -4.74
CA GLU A 30 15.66 -11.40 -5.03
C GLU A 30 14.78 -10.21 -5.40
N LEU A 31 14.56 -9.29 -4.46
CA LEU A 31 13.82 -8.06 -4.71
C LEU A 31 14.75 -6.99 -5.28
N VAL A 32 14.52 -6.60 -6.53
CA VAL A 32 15.25 -5.51 -7.20
C VAL A 32 14.37 -4.26 -7.20
N VAL A 33 14.91 -3.15 -6.70
CA VAL A 33 14.17 -1.88 -6.54
C VAL A 33 14.96 -0.77 -7.22
N THR A 34 14.40 -0.21 -8.30
CA THR A 34 15.11 0.76 -9.15
C THR A 34 14.37 2.09 -9.22
N PRO A 35 14.99 3.22 -8.83
CA PRO A 35 14.48 4.53 -9.18
C PRO A 35 14.48 4.71 -10.71
N SER A 36 13.40 5.27 -11.26
CA SER A 36 13.27 5.49 -12.71
C SER A 36 12.61 6.83 -12.98
N ALA A 37 13.10 7.55 -13.96
CA ALA A 37 12.44 8.76 -14.47
C ALA A 37 11.14 8.40 -15.23
N ASP A 38 11.16 7.27 -15.95
CA ASP A 38 9.99 6.72 -16.63
C ASP A 38 9.74 5.26 -16.23
N PRO A 39 9.01 5.04 -15.11
CA PRO A 39 8.69 3.68 -14.68
C PRO A 39 7.79 2.91 -15.66
N LEU A 40 6.96 3.63 -16.44
CA LEU A 40 6.07 2.98 -17.42
C LEU A 40 6.86 2.43 -18.61
N ALA A 41 7.90 3.13 -19.05
CA ALA A 41 8.83 2.61 -20.06
C ALA A 41 9.58 1.38 -19.54
N ALA A 42 10.06 1.39 -18.29
CA ALA A 42 10.70 0.24 -17.66
C ALA A 42 9.77 -0.99 -17.59
N LEU A 43 8.48 -0.78 -17.28
CA LEU A 43 7.46 -1.84 -17.32
C LEU A 43 7.28 -2.39 -18.74
N ALA A 44 7.13 -1.51 -19.73
CA ALA A 44 6.94 -1.90 -21.13
C ALA A 44 8.13 -2.65 -21.71
N ALA A 45 9.34 -2.32 -21.27
CA ALA A 45 10.58 -3.00 -21.66
C ALA A 45 10.79 -4.35 -20.94
N GLY A 46 9.95 -4.70 -19.95
CA GLY A 46 10.13 -5.90 -19.12
C GLY A 46 11.31 -5.79 -18.14
N GLU A 47 11.80 -4.59 -17.86
CA GLU A 47 12.86 -4.32 -16.90
C GLU A 47 12.33 -4.35 -15.46
N ALA A 48 11.01 -4.09 -15.28
CA ALA A 48 10.30 -4.17 -14.03
C ALA A 48 9.02 -5.02 -14.19
N ASP A 49 8.71 -5.83 -13.17
CA ASP A 49 7.49 -6.63 -13.12
C ASP A 49 6.29 -5.80 -12.65
N MET A 50 6.55 -4.76 -11.85
CA MET A 50 5.54 -3.86 -11.32
C MET A 50 6.18 -2.49 -11.06
N VAL A 51 5.41 -1.43 -11.27
CA VAL A 51 5.92 -0.07 -11.09
C VAL A 51 4.94 0.81 -10.32
N PHE A 52 5.48 1.75 -9.57
CA PHE A 52 4.73 2.91 -9.12
C PHE A 52 4.80 3.97 -10.23
N ALA A 53 3.69 4.57 -10.56
CA ALA A 53 3.64 5.58 -11.61
C ALA A 53 2.73 6.74 -11.21
N ARG A 54 3.04 7.95 -11.74
CA ARG A 54 2.20 9.13 -11.55
C ARG A 54 1.26 9.27 -12.74
N ASP A 55 0.01 9.65 -12.45
CA ASP A 55 -1.02 10.00 -13.41
C ASP A 55 -1.22 8.95 -14.52
N ALA A 56 -0.82 7.70 -14.21
CA ALA A 56 -0.99 6.57 -15.09
C ALA A 56 -2.47 6.22 -15.23
N ARG A 57 -2.83 5.67 -16.39
CA ARG A 57 -4.17 5.15 -16.67
C ARG A 57 -4.12 3.66 -16.92
N ALA A 58 -5.16 2.96 -16.49
CA ALA A 58 -5.37 1.58 -16.91
C ALA A 58 -5.76 1.56 -18.39
N ASP A 59 -5.26 0.55 -19.10
CA ASP A 59 -5.56 0.29 -20.49
C ASP A 59 -5.64 -1.23 -20.75
N ASP A 60 -5.69 -1.62 -22.01
CA ASP A 60 -5.74 -3.05 -22.38
C ASP A 60 -4.44 -3.80 -22.09
N ALA A 61 -3.32 -3.08 -21.96
CA ALA A 61 -2.00 -3.66 -21.68
C ALA A 61 -1.67 -3.69 -20.18
N ARG A 62 -2.29 -2.86 -19.35
CA ARG A 62 -1.88 -2.64 -17.95
C ARG A 62 -3.05 -2.60 -16.97
N HIS A 63 -2.81 -3.18 -15.81
CA HIS A 63 -3.62 -2.96 -14.62
C HIS A 63 -3.16 -1.71 -13.87
N LEU A 64 -4.07 -1.06 -13.15
CA LEU A 64 -3.76 0.06 -12.27
C LEU A 64 -4.56 -0.04 -10.97
N ILE A 65 -3.88 0.18 -9.86
CA ILE A 65 -4.49 0.42 -8.55
C ILE A 65 -4.10 1.83 -8.11
N PRO A 66 -5.04 2.78 -8.05
CA PRO A 66 -4.77 4.08 -7.45
C PRO A 66 -4.44 3.92 -5.96
N LEU A 67 -3.39 4.59 -5.48
CA LEU A 67 -2.92 4.49 -4.10
C LEU A 67 -3.24 5.74 -3.29
N TYR A 68 -2.82 6.90 -3.79
CA TYR A 68 -3.05 8.19 -3.17
C TYR A 68 -2.90 9.32 -4.18
N THR A 69 -3.44 10.47 -3.84
CA THR A 69 -3.22 11.74 -4.55
C THR A 69 -2.37 12.66 -3.69
N GLU A 70 -1.59 13.52 -4.31
CA GLU A 70 -0.82 14.57 -3.67
C GLU A 70 -1.07 15.90 -4.39
N ASP A 71 -0.95 17.00 -3.65
CA ASP A 71 -1.06 18.33 -4.23
C ASP A 71 0.13 18.60 -5.15
N VAL A 72 -0.10 19.33 -6.22
CA VAL A 72 0.96 19.97 -6.99
C VAL A 72 1.21 21.33 -6.38
N VAL A 73 2.47 21.60 -6.06
CA VAL A 73 2.94 22.86 -5.48
C VAL A 73 3.67 23.69 -6.51
N VAL A 74 3.69 25.00 -6.34
CA VAL A 74 4.56 25.88 -7.09
C VAL A 74 5.90 26.01 -6.37
N VAL A 75 7.01 25.84 -7.11
CA VAL A 75 8.36 26.10 -6.62
C VAL A 75 8.92 27.35 -7.28
N MET A 76 9.53 28.20 -6.50
CA MET A 76 10.06 29.51 -6.94
C MET A 76 11.29 29.90 -6.12
N HIS A 77 12.04 30.90 -6.57
CA HIS A 77 13.13 31.45 -5.78
C HIS A 77 12.62 31.90 -4.39
N HIS A 78 13.39 31.71 -3.34
CA HIS A 78 12.94 31.99 -1.97
C HIS A 78 12.60 33.48 -1.69
N GLU A 79 13.15 34.42 -2.49
CA GLU A 79 12.84 35.85 -2.43
C GLU A 79 11.82 36.31 -3.47
N HIS A 80 11.11 35.37 -4.13
CA HIS A 80 10.08 35.71 -5.09
C HIS A 80 8.91 36.43 -4.41
N LEU A 81 8.32 37.45 -5.07
CA LEU A 81 7.25 38.26 -4.47
C LEU A 81 6.05 37.41 -4.00
N LEU A 82 5.69 36.36 -4.75
CA LEU A 82 4.61 35.46 -4.37
C LEU A 82 4.86 34.71 -3.04
N THR A 83 6.10 34.66 -2.53
CA THR A 83 6.38 34.04 -1.22
C THR A 83 5.85 34.85 -0.05
N LEU A 84 5.47 36.11 -0.28
CA LEU A 84 4.87 37.01 0.71
C LEU A 84 3.36 36.78 0.87
N GLU A 85 2.74 36.10 -0.08
CA GLU A 85 1.31 35.81 -0.04
C GLU A 85 1.03 34.69 0.98
N GLU A 86 -0.03 34.87 1.76
CA GLU A 86 -0.47 33.85 2.72
C GLU A 86 -1.13 32.64 2.00
N LYS A 87 -1.78 32.90 0.87
CA LYS A 87 -2.46 31.92 0.03
C LYS A 87 -2.20 32.24 -1.43
N LEU A 88 -1.98 31.19 -2.21
CA LEU A 88 -1.78 31.30 -3.64
C LEU A 88 -2.84 30.53 -4.40
N HIS A 89 -3.26 31.08 -5.53
CA HIS A 89 -4.14 30.48 -6.52
C HIS A 89 -3.43 30.39 -7.88
N LEU A 90 -3.95 29.57 -8.78
CA LEU A 90 -3.39 29.42 -10.13
C LEU A 90 -3.38 30.76 -10.90
N ALA A 91 -4.36 31.63 -10.65
CA ALA A 91 -4.44 32.95 -11.25
C ALA A 91 -3.27 33.87 -10.84
N ASP A 92 -2.74 33.73 -9.63
CA ASP A 92 -1.60 34.50 -9.14
C ASP A 92 -0.30 34.18 -9.88
N LEU A 93 -0.26 33.05 -10.57
CA LEU A 93 0.86 32.62 -11.40
C LEU A 93 0.79 33.12 -12.85
N GLU A 94 -0.21 33.92 -13.19
CA GLU A 94 -0.33 34.50 -14.53
C GLU A 94 0.77 35.53 -14.79
N GLY A 95 1.46 35.40 -15.91
CA GLY A 95 2.60 36.26 -16.27
C GLY A 95 3.95 35.78 -15.76
N GLU A 96 4.00 34.82 -14.84
CA GLU A 96 5.26 34.24 -14.38
C GLU A 96 5.86 33.28 -15.42
N PRO A 97 7.18 33.38 -15.72
CA PRO A 97 7.86 32.43 -16.60
C PRO A 97 7.75 31.02 -16.03
N ARG A 98 7.23 30.06 -16.81
CA ARG A 98 7.06 28.67 -16.39
C ARG A 98 8.13 27.78 -16.95
N LEU A 99 8.85 27.10 -16.07
CA LEU A 99 9.84 26.08 -16.42
C LEU A 99 9.14 24.72 -16.48
N THR A 100 9.17 24.08 -17.65
CA THR A 100 8.46 22.80 -17.92
C THR A 100 9.41 21.62 -18.11
N ALA A 101 10.70 21.77 -17.76
CA ALA A 101 11.68 20.70 -17.83
C ALA A 101 11.37 19.57 -16.83
N GLU A 102 11.88 18.38 -17.12
CA GLU A 102 11.78 17.23 -16.23
C GLU A 102 12.31 17.56 -14.83
N PRO A 103 11.63 17.10 -13.76
CA PRO A 103 12.04 17.31 -12.38
C PRO A 103 13.46 16.80 -12.12
N SER A 104 14.39 17.70 -11.87
CA SER A 104 15.81 17.41 -11.70
C SER A 104 16.52 18.51 -10.91
N ASP A 105 17.74 18.25 -10.48
CA ASP A 105 18.62 19.28 -9.90
C ASP A 105 18.90 20.43 -10.88
N ALA A 106 18.86 20.18 -12.19
CA ALA A 106 19.03 21.22 -13.20
C ALA A 106 17.84 22.18 -13.21
N LEU A 107 16.59 21.65 -13.22
CA LEU A 107 15.37 22.46 -13.09
C LEU A 107 15.43 23.31 -11.81
N MET A 108 15.77 22.71 -10.68
CA MET A 108 15.81 23.41 -9.41
C MET A 108 16.91 24.49 -9.34
N ARG A 109 18.01 24.33 -10.12
CA ARG A 109 19.01 25.40 -10.27
C ARG A 109 18.46 26.59 -11.06
N SER A 110 17.73 26.35 -12.14
CA SER A 110 17.07 27.42 -12.89
C SER A 110 16.02 28.16 -12.04
N VAL A 111 15.21 27.46 -11.25
CA VAL A 111 14.30 28.08 -10.28
C VAL A 111 15.07 28.93 -9.26
N ALA A 112 16.17 28.39 -8.73
CA ALA A 112 17.04 29.09 -7.79
C ALA A 112 17.75 30.32 -8.39
N ALA A 113 17.99 30.32 -9.69
CA ALA A 113 18.54 31.48 -10.40
C ALA A 113 17.50 32.58 -10.69
N GLY A 114 16.20 32.29 -10.44
CA GLY A 114 15.12 33.21 -10.73
C GLY A 114 14.67 33.21 -12.20
N ASP A 115 15.03 32.17 -12.97
CA ASP A 115 14.64 32.03 -14.39
C ASP A 115 13.13 31.85 -14.57
N GLY A 116 12.42 31.46 -13.49
CA GLY A 116 10.99 31.25 -13.48
C GLY A 116 10.52 30.33 -12.35
N ILE A 117 9.25 29.97 -12.42
CA ILE A 117 8.58 29.05 -11.48
C ILE A 117 8.34 27.69 -12.11
N ALA A 118 8.19 26.64 -11.29
CA ALA A 118 7.77 25.34 -11.77
C ALA A 118 6.66 24.74 -10.90
N LEU A 119 5.79 23.92 -11.51
CA LEU A 119 4.75 23.16 -10.82
C LEU A 119 5.23 21.72 -10.67
N LEU A 120 5.32 21.25 -9.42
CA LEU A 120 5.82 19.91 -9.10
C LEU A 120 4.90 19.22 -8.10
N PRO A 121 4.71 17.91 -8.18
CA PRO A 121 4.11 17.16 -7.08
C PRO A 121 4.86 17.43 -5.76
N ALA A 122 4.14 17.57 -4.66
CA ALA A 122 4.71 17.99 -3.38
C ALA A 122 5.86 17.07 -2.90
N SER A 123 5.76 15.77 -3.15
CA SER A 123 6.81 14.81 -2.80
C SER A 123 8.07 14.97 -3.67
N VAL A 124 7.93 15.38 -4.93
CA VAL A 124 9.04 15.69 -5.84
C VAL A 124 9.74 16.96 -5.41
N ALA A 125 8.98 18.04 -5.14
CA ALA A 125 9.53 19.29 -4.61
C ALA A 125 10.30 19.05 -3.29
N LYS A 126 9.78 18.18 -2.43
CA LYS A 126 10.45 17.77 -1.18
C LYS A 126 11.74 16.99 -1.43
N ALA A 127 11.75 16.08 -2.41
CA ALA A 127 12.93 15.27 -2.76
C ALA A 127 14.06 16.12 -3.35
N LEU A 128 13.70 17.16 -4.12
CA LEU A 128 14.63 18.09 -4.77
C LEU A 128 14.86 19.39 -3.96
N ARG A 129 14.53 19.40 -2.67
CA ARG A 129 14.57 20.61 -1.82
C ARG A 129 15.93 21.30 -1.84
N ARG A 130 15.93 22.62 -2.01
CA ARG A 130 17.08 23.53 -1.95
C ARG A 130 16.84 24.66 -0.96
N LYS A 131 17.91 25.29 -0.48
CA LYS A 131 17.84 26.43 0.46
C LYS A 131 17.25 27.69 -0.20
N ASP A 132 17.57 27.87 -1.46
CA ASP A 132 17.29 29.02 -2.30
C ASP A 132 15.98 28.89 -3.10
N VAL A 133 15.19 27.86 -2.78
CA VAL A 133 13.89 27.59 -3.41
C VAL A 133 12.83 27.37 -2.35
N THR A 134 11.68 28.03 -2.51
CA THR A 134 10.47 27.85 -1.70
C THR A 134 9.43 27.09 -2.49
N ALA A 135 8.74 26.16 -1.83
CA ALA A 135 7.59 25.47 -2.37
C ALA A 135 6.32 25.93 -1.64
N MET A 136 5.30 26.38 -2.37
CA MET A 136 4.04 26.84 -1.82
C MET A 136 2.88 26.05 -2.43
N ARG A 137 1.87 25.79 -1.59
CA ARG A 137 0.63 25.14 -2.02
C ARG A 137 -0.24 26.12 -2.76
N LEU A 138 -0.98 25.64 -3.76
CA LEU A 138 -2.03 26.37 -4.44
C LEU A 138 -3.39 25.90 -3.92
N GLU A 139 -4.27 26.83 -3.55
CA GLU A 139 -5.59 26.51 -2.99
C GLU A 139 -6.50 25.81 -4.05
N ASP A 140 -6.33 26.18 -5.31
CA ASP A 140 -7.04 25.62 -6.47
C ASP A 140 -6.11 24.86 -7.43
N GLY A 141 -4.95 24.42 -6.92
CA GLY A 141 -3.94 23.72 -7.69
C GLY A 141 -4.39 22.33 -8.15
N PRO A 142 -3.76 21.79 -9.21
CA PRO A 142 -3.99 20.42 -9.64
C PRO A 142 -3.45 19.43 -8.62
N THR A 143 -3.89 18.18 -8.76
CA THR A 143 -3.36 17.05 -7.97
C THR A 143 -2.66 16.06 -8.89
N SER A 144 -1.72 15.29 -8.35
CA SER A 144 -1.05 14.18 -9.01
C SER A 144 -1.40 12.88 -8.32
N GLN A 145 -1.82 11.86 -9.07
CA GLN A 145 -2.19 10.57 -8.53
C GLN A 145 -1.03 9.58 -8.65
N VAL A 146 -0.65 8.97 -7.55
CA VAL A 146 0.29 7.85 -7.55
C VAL A 146 -0.50 6.54 -7.56
N GLY A 147 -0.15 5.66 -8.49
CA GLY A 147 -0.74 4.33 -8.64
C GLY A 147 0.32 3.24 -8.72
N LEU A 148 -0.13 2.01 -8.52
CA LEU A 148 0.63 0.79 -8.71
C LEU A 148 0.13 0.14 -10.00
N THR A 149 1.04 -0.16 -10.94
CA THR A 149 0.68 -0.70 -12.25
C THR A 149 1.60 -1.86 -12.64
N TRP A 150 1.05 -2.79 -13.42
CA TRP A 150 1.74 -3.98 -13.93
C TRP A 150 1.09 -4.46 -15.22
N SER A 151 1.80 -5.28 -16.00
CA SER A 151 1.31 -5.83 -17.26
C SER A 151 0.12 -6.78 -17.04
N ARG A 152 -0.83 -6.78 -17.98
CA ARG A 152 -1.90 -7.79 -18.03
C ARG A 152 -1.39 -9.12 -18.56
N GLU A 153 -0.44 -9.10 -19.46
CA GLU A 153 0.19 -10.28 -20.03
C GLU A 153 1.46 -10.63 -19.27
N GLY A 154 1.70 -11.92 -19.07
CA GLY A 154 2.91 -12.39 -18.42
C GLY A 154 3.08 -11.94 -16.97
N GLN A 155 1.96 -11.80 -16.24
CA GLN A 155 1.97 -11.35 -14.84
C GLN A 155 2.92 -12.22 -13.99
N HIS A 156 3.84 -11.55 -13.29
CA HIS A 156 4.77 -12.23 -12.38
C HIS A 156 4.01 -12.87 -11.19
N PRO A 157 4.36 -14.09 -10.74
CA PRO A 157 3.62 -14.81 -9.68
C PRO A 157 3.50 -14.06 -8.36
N LEU A 158 4.42 -13.13 -8.06
CA LEU A 158 4.45 -12.38 -6.79
C LEU A 158 3.67 -11.05 -6.83
N VAL A 159 3.05 -10.71 -7.96
CA VAL A 159 2.25 -9.48 -8.10
C VAL A 159 1.12 -9.43 -7.07
N ASP A 160 0.34 -10.51 -6.91
CA ASP A 160 -0.78 -10.57 -5.97
C ASP A 160 -0.33 -10.44 -4.51
N GLU A 161 0.82 -11.03 -4.16
CA GLU A 161 1.40 -10.88 -2.81
C GLU A 161 1.81 -9.43 -2.56
N PHE A 162 2.49 -8.79 -3.51
CA PHE A 162 2.89 -7.38 -3.36
C PHE A 162 1.67 -6.45 -3.27
N ILE A 163 0.63 -6.66 -4.08
CA ILE A 163 -0.65 -5.93 -3.97
C ILE A 163 -1.25 -6.13 -2.57
N GLY A 164 -1.22 -7.34 -2.04
CA GLY A 164 -1.68 -7.64 -0.70
C GLY A 164 -0.96 -6.81 0.37
N ILE A 165 0.35 -6.68 0.27
CA ILE A 165 1.19 -5.88 1.17
C ILE A 165 0.84 -4.39 1.05
N VAL A 166 0.75 -3.87 -0.17
CA VAL A 166 0.40 -2.46 -0.41
C VAL A 166 -0.96 -2.10 0.17
N ARG A 167 -1.93 -3.02 0.10
CA ARG A 167 -3.28 -2.90 0.69
C ARG A 167 -3.33 -3.19 2.19
N GLY A 168 -2.20 -3.43 2.84
CA GLY A 168 -2.12 -3.66 4.29
C GLY A 168 -2.60 -5.02 4.75
N ARG A 169 -2.65 -6.05 3.87
CA ARG A 169 -2.97 -7.42 4.28
C ARG A 169 -1.86 -7.96 5.18
N THR A 170 -2.26 -8.59 6.27
CA THR A 170 -1.34 -9.30 7.16
C THR A 170 -0.96 -10.67 6.57
N ALA A 171 0.15 -11.25 7.03
CA ALA A 171 0.60 -12.58 6.62
C ALA A 171 -0.46 -13.68 6.86
N ASN A 172 -1.36 -13.46 7.83
CA ASN A 172 -2.43 -14.39 8.21
C ASN A 172 -3.76 -14.13 7.47
N SER A 173 -3.76 -13.35 6.38
CA SER A 173 -4.96 -13.12 5.58
C SER A 173 -5.38 -14.41 4.86
N SER A 174 -6.67 -14.76 4.94
CA SER A 174 -7.24 -15.99 4.33
C SER A 174 -7.12 -16.09 2.79
N ARG A 175 -6.57 -15.07 2.13
CA ARG A 175 -6.24 -15.08 0.70
C ARG A 175 -4.80 -15.48 0.40
N ASN A 176 -3.96 -15.70 1.40
CA ASN A 176 -2.65 -16.32 1.20
C ASN A 176 -2.87 -17.84 1.01
N PRO A 177 -2.51 -18.45 -0.15
CA PRO A 177 -2.77 -19.86 -0.42
C PRO A 177 -2.12 -20.80 0.60
N GLU A 178 -0.97 -20.45 1.17
CA GLU A 178 -0.31 -21.24 2.23
C GLU A 178 -1.09 -21.20 3.56
N VAL A 179 -1.64 -20.04 3.92
CA VAL A 179 -2.46 -19.91 5.14
C VAL A 179 -3.82 -20.57 4.95
N ALA A 180 -4.41 -20.48 3.75
CA ALA A 180 -5.64 -21.19 3.42
C ALA A 180 -5.44 -22.73 3.50
N ALA A 181 -4.31 -23.25 3.00
CA ALA A 181 -3.96 -24.67 3.11
C ALA A 181 -3.73 -25.09 4.59
N THR A 182 -3.05 -24.29 5.38
CA THR A 182 -2.79 -24.56 6.80
C THR A 182 -4.06 -24.50 7.64
N GLN A 183 -4.92 -23.52 7.39
CA GLN A 183 -6.23 -23.40 8.08
C GLN A 183 -7.18 -24.54 7.69
N SER A 184 -7.18 -24.96 6.41
CA SER A 184 -7.95 -26.10 5.95
C SER A 184 -7.47 -27.41 6.59
N ALA A 185 -6.16 -27.59 6.75
CA ALA A 185 -5.58 -28.75 7.42
C ALA A 185 -5.89 -28.78 8.93
N GLN A 186 -5.83 -27.62 9.61
CA GLN A 186 -6.19 -27.48 11.01
C GLN A 186 -7.69 -27.70 11.25
N ALA A 187 -8.55 -27.15 10.38
CA ALA A 187 -9.99 -27.38 10.44
C ALA A 187 -10.34 -28.86 10.25
N ALA A 188 -9.68 -29.56 9.31
CA ALA A 188 -9.86 -30.98 9.10
C ALA A 188 -9.38 -31.83 10.28
N GLN A 189 -8.29 -31.45 10.94
CA GLN A 189 -7.80 -32.10 12.18
C GLN A 189 -8.76 -31.88 13.36
N SER A 190 -9.27 -30.68 13.54
CA SER A 190 -10.25 -30.34 14.58
C SER A 190 -11.57 -31.08 14.39
N ALA A 191 -12.04 -31.23 13.13
CA ALA A 191 -13.23 -32.00 12.82
C ALA A 191 -13.05 -33.51 13.08
N LYS A 192 -11.88 -34.09 12.77
CA LYS A 192 -11.54 -35.48 13.12
C LYS A 192 -11.47 -35.71 14.63
N ALA A 193 -10.88 -34.76 15.38
CA ALA A 193 -10.84 -34.84 16.84
C ALA A 193 -12.23 -34.77 17.49
N ALA A 194 -13.13 -33.92 16.96
CA ALA A 194 -14.50 -33.81 17.43
C ALA A 194 -15.35 -35.06 17.12
N GLN A 195 -15.11 -35.71 15.98
CA GLN A 195 -15.77 -36.97 15.64
C GLN A 195 -15.31 -38.14 16.50
N SER A 196 -14.00 -38.24 16.80
CA SER A 196 -13.48 -39.29 17.70
C SER A 196 -13.96 -39.11 19.16
N ALA A 197 -14.12 -37.87 19.61
CA ALA A 197 -14.69 -37.56 20.93
C ALA A 197 -16.20 -37.91 21.04
N LYS A 198 -16.98 -37.75 19.94
CA LYS A 198 -18.39 -38.15 19.88
C LYS A 198 -18.58 -39.66 19.87
N SER A 199 -17.73 -40.41 19.16
CA SER A 199 -17.79 -41.89 19.14
C SER A 199 -17.37 -42.51 20.48
N ALA A 200 -16.43 -41.89 21.21
CA ALA A 200 -16.03 -42.35 22.56
C ALA A 200 -17.11 -42.12 23.63
N LYS A 201 -17.99 -41.10 23.45
CA LYS A 201 -19.11 -40.81 24.36
C LYS A 201 -20.34 -41.67 24.12
N ALA A 202 -20.51 -42.25 22.92
CA ALA A 202 -21.61 -43.15 22.58
C ALA A 202 -21.37 -44.60 23.08
N ALA A 203 -20.12 -44.95 23.46
CA ALA A 203 -19.77 -46.32 23.94
C ALA A 203 -19.96 -46.54 25.46
N LYS A 204 -20.37 -45.50 26.23
CA LYS A 204 -20.71 -45.66 27.66
C LYS A 204 -22.21 -45.53 27.85
N GLY A 205 -22.94 -46.64 27.65
CA GLY A 205 -24.37 -46.78 27.97
C GLY A 205 -24.62 -46.84 29.49
N PRO A 206 -25.89 -46.56 29.92
CA PRO A 206 -26.21 -46.35 31.34
C PRO A 206 -26.35 -47.66 32.13
N LYS A 207 -25.66 -47.73 33.26
CA LYS A 207 -25.91 -48.78 34.27
C LYS A 207 -27.06 -48.31 35.17
N THR A 208 -28.16 -49.03 35.09
CA THR A 208 -29.30 -49.02 36.02
C THR A 208 -28.91 -49.46 37.43
N GLY A 209 -29.35 -48.76 38.43
CA GLY A 209 -29.26 -49.18 39.84
C GLY A 209 -30.30 -48.48 40.69
N LYS A 210 -31.18 -49.28 41.24
CA LYS A 210 -32.49 -49.16 41.88
C LYS A 210 -32.42 -48.57 43.31
N SER A 211 -33.53 -47.91 43.69
CA SER A 211 -34.22 -47.92 44.98
C SER A 211 -33.77 -47.02 46.14
N GLY A 212 -34.80 -46.28 46.68
CA GLY A 212 -34.82 -45.82 48.04
C GLY A 212 -35.57 -44.47 48.27
N ARG A 213 -36.86 -44.54 48.51
CA ARG A 213 -37.73 -43.49 49.10
C ARG A 213 -37.84 -43.84 50.63
N PRO A 214 -38.36 -43.01 51.61
CA PRO A 214 -38.96 -41.66 51.57
C PRO A 214 -38.63 -40.77 52.83
N ALA A 215 -39.27 -39.62 52.88
CA ALA A 215 -39.89 -38.92 54.00
C ALA A 215 -39.41 -37.50 54.29
N GLN A 216 -40.33 -36.57 54.00
CA GLN A 216 -41.02 -35.59 54.84
C GLN A 216 -40.24 -34.57 55.67
N GLY A 217 -40.56 -33.29 55.47
CA GLY A 217 -40.46 -32.34 56.58
C GLY A 217 -40.44 -30.85 56.17
N LYS A 218 -41.67 -30.26 56.04
CA LYS A 218 -42.11 -28.92 56.49
C LYS A 218 -41.32 -27.63 56.07
N ARG A 219 -42.09 -26.81 55.42
CA ARG A 219 -42.02 -25.33 55.39
C ARG A 219 -42.23 -24.72 56.81
N PRO A 220 -41.88 -23.43 57.09
CA PRO A 220 -42.59 -22.29 56.50
C PRO A 220 -41.76 -20.99 56.24
N ARG A 221 -42.40 -20.12 55.46
CA ARG A 221 -42.21 -18.66 55.29
C ARG A 221 -42.62 -17.91 56.63
N PRO A 222 -42.54 -16.55 56.83
CA PRO A 222 -42.10 -15.44 55.94
C PRO A 222 -41.48 -14.22 56.69
N LYS A 223 -41.32 -13.07 55.91
CA LYS A 223 -41.25 -11.63 56.33
C LYS A 223 -39.88 -11.11 56.75
N ARG A 224 -39.36 -10.06 56.22
CA ARG A 224 -39.84 -8.74 55.70
C ARG A 224 -38.94 -8.25 54.59
#